data_dd978128fd8b588621647cdebdfadd72
#
_entry.id   dd978128fd8b588621647cdebdfadd72
#
_cell.length_a   1.000
_cell.length_b   1.000
_cell.length_c   1.000
_cell.angle_alpha   90.00
_cell.angle_beta   90.00
_cell.angle_gamma   90.00
#
_symmetry.space_group_name_H-M   'P 1'
#
loop_
_entity.id
_entity.type
_entity.pdbx_description
1 polymer ?
#
loop_
_entity_poly.entity_id
_entity_poly.type
_entity_poly.pdbx_seq_one_letter_code
_entity_poly.pdbx_strand_id
1 'polypeptide(L)'
;LVIGDLKDFDPADGYFALALQYPARDGSVNDYSTIVSKAKVLGVRTAVCADLLSLVLLTPPGEWGADVCVGNSQRFGVPMGYGGPHAAFFATTEEFKRVLPGRIIGVSQDRRGRRGLRMALQTREQHIRREKATSNICTAQALLAVMAGMYAVYHGPDGLRRIAGNVHAMARNVASGAKALGYTLASESFFDTVTLTNHKDHTPGMALRVKEATEKRGINLWYDDERVSIALDETVREQDVDDVLAALAEAVDTVPASVASNGSSRVVPSELQRKSAFLTHPVFNSYHTELELQRYIKRLENKDFSMMHGMIPLGSCTMKLN
;
A
#
# COMPACT_ATOMS: atom_id res chain seq x y z
N LEU A 1 -10.88 20.02 -11.58
CA LEU A 1 -10.11 18.78 -11.63
C LEU A 1 -9.78 18.49 -13.09
N VAL A 2 -8.51 18.28 -13.39
CA VAL A 2 -8.04 17.82 -14.69
C VAL A 2 -7.45 16.42 -14.49
N ILE A 3 -7.89 15.47 -15.33
CA ILE A 3 -7.36 14.11 -15.36
C ILE A 3 -6.66 13.96 -16.71
N GLY A 4 -5.41 13.55 -16.72
CA GLY A 4 -4.62 13.43 -17.94
C GLY A 4 -3.35 12.60 -17.76
N ASP A 5 -2.59 12.47 -18.84
CA ASP A 5 -1.27 11.84 -18.83
C ASP A 5 -0.24 12.84 -18.28
N LEU A 6 0.75 12.34 -17.53
CA LEU A 6 1.86 13.14 -17.03
C LEU A 6 2.72 13.77 -18.14
N LYS A 7 2.69 13.19 -19.34
CA LYS A 7 3.41 13.74 -20.51
C LYS A 7 2.85 15.09 -20.95
N ASP A 8 1.55 15.29 -20.73
CA ASP A 8 0.80 16.48 -21.13
C ASP A 8 0.63 17.48 -19.98
N PHE A 9 1.17 17.15 -18.77
CA PHE A 9 1.04 17.99 -17.60
C PHE A 9 2.21 18.98 -17.48
N ASP A 10 1.90 20.27 -17.48
CA ASP A 10 2.84 21.32 -17.09
C ASP A 10 2.42 21.98 -15.76
N PRO A 11 3.24 21.92 -14.71
CA PRO A 11 2.94 22.59 -13.45
C PRO A 11 2.74 24.11 -13.59
N ALA A 12 3.22 24.73 -14.67
CA ALA A 12 3.08 26.16 -14.93
C ALA A 12 1.66 26.58 -15.36
N ASP A 13 0.77 25.63 -15.70
CA ASP A 13 -0.60 25.91 -16.15
C ASP A 13 -1.57 26.38 -15.07
N GLY A 14 -1.06 26.83 -13.91
CA GLY A 14 -1.87 27.42 -12.85
C GLY A 14 -2.53 26.42 -11.91
N TYR A 15 -2.03 25.21 -11.84
CA TYR A 15 -2.48 24.21 -10.86
C TYR A 15 -2.01 24.58 -9.45
N PHE A 16 -2.82 24.31 -8.43
CA PHE A 16 -2.42 24.45 -7.03
C PHE A 16 -1.91 23.15 -6.42
N ALA A 17 -2.26 22.01 -7.00
CA ALA A 17 -1.84 20.70 -6.54
C ALA A 17 -1.78 19.65 -7.66
N LEU A 18 -0.92 18.67 -7.50
CA LEU A 18 -0.76 17.47 -8.31
C LEU A 18 -1.05 16.24 -7.43
N ALA A 19 -1.90 15.34 -7.91
CA ALA A 19 -2.19 14.06 -7.29
C ALA A 19 -1.61 12.93 -8.14
N LEU A 20 -0.80 12.07 -7.56
CA LEU A 20 -0.14 10.92 -8.22
C LEU A 20 -0.50 9.62 -7.51
N GLN A 21 -0.44 8.51 -8.24
CA GLN A 21 -0.52 7.17 -7.66
C GLN A 21 0.79 6.41 -7.88
N TYR A 22 1.28 5.70 -6.85
CA TYR A 22 2.56 5.01 -6.86
C TYR A 22 2.51 3.68 -6.12
N PRO A 23 2.65 2.52 -6.79
CA PRO A 23 2.63 2.35 -8.26
C PRO A 23 1.33 2.87 -8.89
N ALA A 24 1.36 3.13 -10.20
CA ALA A 24 0.18 3.57 -10.94
C ALA A 24 -0.87 2.45 -11.06
N ARG A 25 -2.08 2.78 -11.54
CA ARG A 25 -3.20 1.85 -11.65
C ARG A 25 -2.89 0.61 -12.51
N ASP A 26 -2.10 0.79 -13.56
CA ASP A 26 -1.66 -0.28 -14.46
C ASP A 26 -0.46 -1.08 -13.94
N GLY A 27 -0.07 -0.82 -12.68
CA GLY A 27 1.09 -1.41 -12.03
C GLY A 27 2.41 -0.72 -12.32
N SER A 28 2.45 0.25 -13.23
CA SER A 28 3.70 0.91 -13.61
C SER A 28 4.36 1.66 -12.45
N VAL A 29 5.68 1.54 -12.38
CA VAL A 29 6.53 2.27 -11.44
C VAL A 29 7.30 3.33 -12.20
N ASN A 30 6.90 4.59 -12.04
CA ASN A 30 7.46 5.72 -12.75
C ASN A 30 8.33 6.59 -11.82
N ASP A 31 9.34 7.23 -12.38
CA ASP A 31 10.11 8.26 -11.68
C ASP A 31 9.37 9.61 -11.74
N TYR A 32 8.81 10.00 -10.60
CA TYR A 32 8.11 11.27 -10.46
C TYR A 32 9.00 12.40 -9.92
N SER A 33 10.27 12.14 -9.63
CA SER A 33 11.18 13.11 -8.98
C SER A 33 11.30 14.43 -9.73
N THR A 34 11.41 14.36 -11.05
CA THR A 34 11.55 15.55 -11.91
C THR A 34 10.29 16.41 -11.90
N ILE A 35 9.10 15.81 -12.06
CA ILE A 35 7.84 16.56 -12.10
C ILE A 35 7.51 17.16 -10.73
N VAL A 36 7.77 16.41 -9.64
CA VAL A 36 7.56 16.89 -8.27
C VAL A 36 8.52 18.05 -7.96
N SER A 37 9.77 17.97 -8.39
CA SER A 37 10.73 19.08 -8.23
C SER A 37 10.28 20.34 -8.95
N LYS A 38 9.80 20.23 -10.19
CA LYS A 38 9.24 21.36 -10.96
C LYS A 38 8.00 21.94 -10.28
N ALA A 39 7.07 21.08 -9.86
CA ALA A 39 5.85 21.47 -9.15
C ALA A 39 6.20 22.27 -7.89
N LYS A 40 7.16 21.79 -7.11
CA LYS A 40 7.58 22.44 -5.87
C LYS A 40 8.17 23.84 -6.09
N VAL A 41 8.98 24.03 -7.13
CA VAL A 41 9.53 25.36 -7.51
C VAL A 41 8.43 26.37 -7.81
N LEU A 42 7.35 25.90 -8.43
CA LEU A 42 6.18 26.72 -8.80
C LEU A 42 5.13 26.83 -7.67
N GLY A 43 5.39 26.27 -6.49
CA GLY A 43 4.46 26.29 -5.37
C GLY A 43 3.27 25.34 -5.51
N VAL A 44 3.27 24.45 -6.51
CA VAL A 44 2.25 23.41 -6.70
C VAL A 44 2.52 22.27 -5.70
N ARG A 45 1.52 21.94 -4.90
CA ARG A 45 1.62 20.87 -3.88
C ARG A 45 1.48 19.50 -4.49
N THR A 46 2.23 18.53 -3.98
CA THR A 46 2.17 17.14 -4.48
C THR A 46 1.66 16.19 -3.41
N ALA A 47 0.56 15.52 -3.72
CA ALA A 47 0.01 14.41 -2.95
C ALA A 47 0.19 13.09 -3.70
N VAL A 48 0.64 12.06 -3.01
CA VAL A 48 0.88 10.73 -3.60
C VAL A 48 0.03 9.69 -2.87
N CYS A 49 -0.80 8.98 -3.63
CA CYS A 49 -1.46 7.76 -3.18
C CYS A 49 -0.50 6.58 -3.38
N ALA A 50 -0.02 5.97 -2.29
CA ALA A 50 0.99 4.93 -2.38
C ALA A 50 0.53 3.59 -1.80
N ASP A 51 0.99 2.49 -2.39
CA ASP A 51 0.90 1.17 -1.78
C ASP A 51 2.00 1.01 -0.72
N LEU A 52 1.59 0.72 0.51
CA LEU A 52 2.50 0.65 1.65
C LEU A 52 3.53 -0.48 1.52
N LEU A 53 3.15 -1.63 0.94
CA LEU A 53 4.08 -2.75 0.76
C LEU A 53 5.10 -2.46 -0.34
N SER A 54 4.71 -1.79 -1.41
CA SER A 54 5.62 -1.40 -2.48
C SER A 54 6.76 -0.51 -1.97
N LEU A 55 6.45 0.39 -1.00
CA LEU A 55 7.43 1.30 -0.40
C LEU A 55 8.53 0.60 0.41
N VAL A 56 8.41 -0.70 0.65
CA VAL A 56 9.49 -1.52 1.24
C VAL A 56 10.65 -1.70 0.26
N LEU A 57 10.35 -1.78 -1.04
CA LEU A 57 11.32 -1.95 -2.13
C LEU A 57 11.56 -0.68 -2.94
N LEU A 58 10.58 0.21 -3.01
CA LEU A 58 10.61 1.43 -3.81
C LEU A 58 10.98 2.66 -2.98
N THR A 59 11.66 3.62 -3.61
CA THR A 59 11.97 4.92 -3.00
C THR A 59 10.68 5.63 -2.57
N PRO A 60 10.54 5.98 -1.29
CA PRO A 60 9.29 6.57 -0.79
C PRO A 60 9.08 8.00 -1.29
N PRO A 61 7.83 8.42 -1.49
CA PRO A 61 7.48 9.72 -2.06
C PRO A 61 8.08 10.93 -1.33
N GLY A 62 8.25 10.84 -0.03
CA GLY A 62 8.88 11.91 0.76
C GLY A 62 10.35 12.17 0.39
N GLU A 63 11.08 11.14 -0.10
CA GLU A 63 12.50 11.27 -0.48
C GLU A 63 12.70 11.99 -1.80
N TRP A 64 11.72 11.99 -2.69
CA TRP A 64 11.72 12.80 -3.91
C TRP A 64 10.86 14.07 -3.81
N GLY A 65 10.47 14.43 -2.58
CA GLY A 65 9.98 15.77 -2.25
C GLY A 65 8.47 15.94 -2.28
N ALA A 66 7.68 14.87 -2.31
CA ALA A 66 6.23 14.96 -2.17
C ALA A 66 5.83 15.60 -0.83
N ASP A 67 4.80 16.44 -0.83
CA ASP A 67 4.30 17.12 0.36
C ASP A 67 3.46 16.19 1.24
N VAL A 68 2.71 15.31 0.62
CA VAL A 68 1.77 14.38 1.29
C VAL A 68 1.87 13.00 0.66
N CYS A 69 1.89 11.97 1.48
CA CYS A 69 1.74 10.58 1.06
C CYS A 69 0.61 9.93 1.86
N VAL A 70 -0.35 9.35 1.15
CA VAL A 70 -1.50 8.67 1.74
C VAL A 70 -1.65 7.28 1.14
N GLY A 71 -2.32 6.40 1.84
CA GLY A 71 -2.63 5.08 1.35
C GLY A 71 -3.38 4.23 2.36
N ASN A 72 -3.67 3.01 1.96
CA ASN A 72 -4.31 2.01 2.78
C ASN A 72 -3.25 1.11 3.42
N SER A 73 -3.45 0.70 4.67
CA SER A 73 -2.56 -0.22 5.37
C SER A 73 -2.96 -1.70 5.23
N GLN A 74 -3.90 -2.02 4.36
CA GLN A 74 -4.42 -3.38 4.16
C GLN A 74 -3.34 -4.40 3.83
N ARG A 75 -2.32 -4.00 3.07
CA ARG A 75 -1.15 -4.82 2.73
C ARG A 75 -0.30 -5.25 3.94
N PHE A 76 -0.59 -4.72 5.11
CA PHE A 76 0.04 -5.12 6.37
C PHE A 76 -0.91 -6.02 7.18
N GLY A 77 -1.33 -7.13 6.59
CA GLY A 77 -2.07 -8.19 7.25
C GLY A 77 -3.54 -7.85 7.60
N VAL A 78 -4.11 -6.81 7.03
CA VAL A 78 -5.52 -6.47 7.24
C VAL A 78 -6.37 -7.17 6.17
N PRO A 79 -7.31 -8.06 6.55
CA PRO A 79 -8.13 -8.78 5.57
C PRO A 79 -9.08 -7.85 4.81
N MET A 80 -9.48 -8.26 3.61
CA MET A 80 -10.42 -7.48 2.77
C MET A 80 -11.79 -7.30 3.42
N GLY A 81 -12.26 -8.24 4.27
CA GLY A 81 -13.44 -8.10 5.08
C GLY A 81 -14.72 -7.75 4.31
N TYR A 82 -14.88 -8.29 3.10
CA TYR A 82 -16.01 -8.00 2.19
C TYR A 82 -16.21 -6.51 1.87
N GLY A 83 -15.11 -5.79 1.73
CA GLY A 83 -15.14 -4.38 1.32
C GLY A 83 -15.00 -3.36 2.46
N GLY A 84 -14.62 -3.77 3.64
CA GLY A 84 -14.33 -2.85 4.71
C GLY A 84 -14.44 -3.44 6.11
N PRO A 85 -14.15 -2.65 7.15
CA PRO A 85 -13.56 -1.30 7.13
C PRO A 85 -12.07 -1.32 6.80
N HIS A 86 -11.51 -0.14 6.50
CA HIS A 86 -10.10 0.03 6.16
C HIS A 86 -9.36 0.85 7.22
N ALA A 87 -8.06 0.58 7.41
CA ALA A 87 -7.15 1.51 8.04
C ALA A 87 -6.28 2.17 6.97
N ALA A 88 -5.93 3.42 7.19
CA ALA A 88 -5.14 4.21 6.26
C ALA A 88 -3.92 4.81 6.96
N PHE A 89 -2.96 5.25 6.19
CA PHE A 89 -1.86 6.07 6.68
C PHE A 89 -1.87 7.44 6.01
N PHE A 90 -1.34 8.41 6.72
CA PHE A 90 -1.12 9.77 6.25
C PHE A 90 0.25 10.22 6.72
N ALA A 91 1.12 10.54 5.78
CA ALA A 91 2.44 11.10 6.03
C ALA A 91 2.55 12.45 5.34
N THR A 92 3.15 13.43 6.02
CA THR A 92 3.31 14.78 5.48
C THR A 92 4.53 15.47 6.07
N THR A 93 4.91 16.60 5.48
CA THR A 93 5.98 17.45 5.99
C THR A 93 5.54 18.21 7.25
N GLU A 94 6.51 18.72 8.01
CA GLU A 94 6.28 19.49 9.23
C GLU A 94 5.41 20.75 9.01
N GLU A 95 5.43 21.30 7.81
CA GLU A 95 4.63 22.46 7.40
C GLU A 95 3.12 22.20 7.59
N PHE A 96 2.65 20.98 7.28
CA PHE A 96 1.21 20.63 7.27
C PHE A 96 0.70 20.10 8.61
N LYS A 97 1.53 19.93 9.63
CA LYS A 97 1.12 19.34 10.91
C LYS A 97 -0.11 20.00 11.56
N ARG A 98 -0.33 21.30 11.31
CA ARG A 98 -1.46 22.05 11.89
C ARG A 98 -2.76 21.89 11.11
N VAL A 99 -2.71 21.44 9.88
CA VAL A 99 -3.87 21.31 8.97
C VAL A 99 -4.18 19.88 8.56
N LEU A 100 -3.30 18.92 8.88
CA LEU A 100 -3.54 17.51 8.55
C LEU A 100 -4.81 17.00 9.28
N PRO A 101 -5.61 16.11 8.66
CA PRO A 101 -6.75 15.48 9.32
C PRO A 101 -6.27 14.54 10.45
N GLY A 102 -7.18 14.26 11.39
CA GLY A 102 -6.90 13.34 12.50
C GLY A 102 -6.20 13.99 13.70
N ARG A 103 -6.12 13.24 14.77
CA ARG A 103 -5.50 13.64 16.02
C ARG A 103 -4.03 13.29 16.04
N ILE A 104 -3.24 14.15 16.65
CA ILE A 104 -1.81 13.91 16.85
C ILE A 104 -1.58 13.62 18.33
N ILE A 105 -0.91 12.51 18.61
CA ILE A 105 -0.51 12.12 19.96
C ILE A 105 0.97 12.42 20.13
N GLY A 106 1.28 13.19 21.16
CA GLY A 106 2.66 13.54 21.54
C GLY A 106 3.13 12.83 22.79
N VAL A 107 4.43 12.79 22.94
CA VAL A 107 5.07 12.30 24.17
C VAL A 107 5.20 13.44 25.17
N SER A 108 4.79 13.20 26.40
CA SER A 108 4.85 14.12 27.55
C SER A 108 5.32 13.38 28.80
N GLN A 109 5.24 14.04 29.93
CA GLN A 109 5.49 13.44 31.24
C GLN A 109 4.29 13.59 32.15
N ASP A 110 4.01 12.59 32.99
CA ASP A 110 3.03 12.69 34.06
C ASP A 110 3.59 13.49 35.25
N ARG A 111 2.75 13.76 36.27
CA ARG A 111 3.15 14.49 37.46
C ARG A 111 4.29 13.83 38.27
N ARG A 112 4.59 12.57 37.99
CA ARG A 112 5.69 11.81 38.62
C ARG A 112 6.95 11.73 37.76
N GLY A 113 6.99 12.50 36.62
CA GLY A 113 8.10 12.49 35.68
C GLY A 113 8.16 11.28 34.77
N ARG A 114 7.15 10.39 34.76
CA ARG A 114 7.11 9.20 33.90
C ARG A 114 6.58 9.58 32.52
N ARG A 115 7.09 8.91 31.49
CA ARG A 115 6.61 9.07 30.11
C ARG A 115 5.09 8.84 30.05
N GLY A 116 4.38 9.80 29.50
CA GLY A 116 2.95 9.73 29.22
C GLY A 116 2.66 10.13 27.77
N LEU A 117 1.57 9.64 27.22
CA LEU A 117 1.06 10.04 25.93
C LEU A 117 -0.13 10.98 26.10
N ARG A 118 -0.19 12.03 25.32
CA ARG A 118 -1.31 12.97 25.34
C ARG A 118 -1.58 13.53 23.95
N MET A 119 -2.79 14.02 23.75
CA MET A 119 -3.14 14.74 22.54
C MET A 119 -2.30 16.01 22.41
N ALA A 120 -1.62 16.15 21.29
CA ALA A 120 -0.82 17.33 20.93
C ALA A 120 -1.60 18.25 19.98
N LEU A 121 -1.18 19.53 19.90
CA LEU A 121 -1.79 20.54 19.04
C LEU A 121 -3.32 20.68 19.26
N GLN A 122 -3.76 20.71 20.49
CA GLN A 122 -5.19 20.71 20.90
C GLN A 122 -5.99 21.87 20.31
N THR A 123 -5.35 22.97 19.91
CA THR A 123 -6.01 24.11 19.24
C THR A 123 -6.68 23.75 17.92
N ARG A 124 -6.43 22.55 17.38
CA ARG A 124 -7.06 22.02 16.17
C ARG A 124 -8.37 21.29 16.46
N GLU A 125 -8.63 20.95 17.71
CA GLU A 125 -9.72 20.08 18.13
C GLU A 125 -11.04 20.83 18.32
N GLN A 126 -12.16 20.11 18.17
CA GLN A 126 -13.52 20.66 18.27
C GLN A 126 -13.84 21.29 19.64
N HIS A 127 -13.29 20.76 20.73
CA HIS A 127 -13.54 21.32 22.07
C HIS A 127 -12.94 22.72 22.26
N ILE A 128 -12.04 23.15 21.36
CA ILE A 128 -11.44 24.50 21.35
C ILE A 128 -11.99 25.33 20.18
N ARG A 129 -11.88 24.81 18.95
CA ARG A 129 -12.22 25.58 17.74
C ARG A 129 -13.66 25.41 17.25
N ARG A 130 -14.42 24.52 17.84
CA ARG A 130 -15.81 24.24 17.47
C ARG A 130 -15.92 23.90 15.97
N GLU A 131 -16.76 24.59 15.22
CA GLU A 131 -17.01 24.38 13.78
C GLU A 131 -15.77 24.67 12.91
N LYS A 132 -14.81 25.44 13.40
CA LYS A 132 -13.56 25.77 12.69
C LYS A 132 -12.44 24.76 12.95
N ALA A 133 -12.73 23.66 13.63
CA ALA A 133 -11.73 22.64 13.91
C ALA A 133 -11.27 21.95 12.63
N THR A 134 -9.99 21.70 12.50
CA THR A 134 -9.40 20.91 11.41
C THR A 134 -9.46 19.42 11.69
N SER A 135 -9.60 19.00 12.95
CA SER A 135 -9.75 17.61 13.36
C SER A 135 -11.19 17.30 13.72
N ASN A 136 -11.98 16.83 12.76
CA ASN A 136 -13.41 16.51 12.92
C ASN A 136 -13.69 15.00 12.85
N ILE A 137 -12.68 14.16 13.02
CA ILE A 137 -12.82 12.71 12.96
C ILE A 137 -13.44 12.22 14.27
N CYS A 138 -14.62 11.60 14.18
CA CYS A 138 -15.31 11.01 15.31
C CYS A 138 -14.78 9.61 15.62
N THR A 139 -14.82 8.72 14.64
CA THR A 139 -14.43 7.30 14.77
C THR A 139 -13.18 7.03 13.96
N ALA A 140 -12.18 6.40 14.59
CA ALA A 140 -10.98 5.92 13.94
C ALA A 140 -11.01 4.38 13.84
N GLN A 141 -10.40 3.82 12.79
CA GLN A 141 -10.25 2.38 12.60
C GLN A 141 -9.09 1.84 13.44
N ALA A 142 -9.24 1.93 14.76
CA ALA A 142 -8.16 1.64 15.71
C ALA A 142 -7.71 0.17 15.64
N LEU A 143 -8.63 -0.80 15.61
CA LEU A 143 -8.28 -2.21 15.58
C LEU A 143 -7.45 -2.56 14.33
N LEU A 144 -7.86 -2.10 13.14
CA LEU A 144 -7.14 -2.38 11.90
C LEU A 144 -5.79 -1.68 11.87
N ALA A 145 -5.68 -0.47 12.44
CA ALA A 145 -4.41 0.22 12.61
C ALA A 145 -3.47 -0.56 13.55
N VAL A 146 -4.01 -1.12 14.64
CA VAL A 146 -3.26 -2.00 15.55
C VAL A 146 -2.82 -3.27 14.83
N MET A 147 -3.68 -3.93 14.06
CA MET A 147 -3.33 -5.11 13.27
C MET A 147 -2.16 -4.82 12.33
N ALA A 148 -2.25 -3.75 11.55
CA ALA A 148 -1.18 -3.33 10.64
C ALA A 148 0.13 -3.01 11.39
N GLY A 149 0.03 -2.35 12.55
CA GLY A 149 1.17 -2.08 13.41
C GLY A 149 1.82 -3.36 13.97
N MET A 150 1.02 -4.33 14.43
CA MET A 150 1.52 -5.61 14.94
C MET A 150 2.11 -6.48 13.84
N TYR A 151 1.56 -6.42 12.62
CA TYR A 151 2.16 -7.06 11.45
C TYR A 151 3.58 -6.53 11.19
N ALA A 152 3.74 -5.20 11.23
CA ALA A 152 5.06 -4.58 11.10
C ALA A 152 6.01 -4.94 12.25
N VAL A 153 5.49 -5.06 13.49
CA VAL A 153 6.28 -5.51 14.68
C VAL A 153 6.74 -6.94 14.51
N TYR A 154 5.85 -7.83 14.06
CA TYR A 154 6.16 -9.27 13.93
C TYR A 154 7.16 -9.53 12.80
N HIS A 155 6.92 -8.97 11.62
CA HIS A 155 7.79 -9.21 10.47
C HIS A 155 9.08 -8.40 10.49
N GLY A 156 9.05 -7.21 11.06
CA GLY A 156 10.17 -6.28 11.03
C GLY A 156 10.59 -5.87 9.60
N PRO A 157 11.64 -5.08 9.46
CA PRO A 157 12.09 -4.61 8.14
C PRO A 157 12.51 -5.77 7.21
N ASP A 158 13.17 -6.79 7.73
CA ASP A 158 13.68 -7.91 6.92
C ASP A 158 12.56 -8.86 6.50
N GLY A 159 11.59 -9.13 7.38
CA GLY A 159 10.41 -9.91 7.04
C GLY A 159 9.56 -9.23 5.96
N LEU A 160 9.36 -7.91 6.08
CA LEU A 160 8.63 -7.14 5.07
C LEU A 160 9.36 -7.11 3.72
N ARG A 161 10.71 -6.97 3.71
CA ARG A 161 11.50 -7.09 2.47
C ARG A 161 11.34 -8.45 1.81
N ARG A 162 11.34 -9.52 2.59
CA ARG A 162 11.12 -10.89 2.08
C ARG A 162 9.72 -11.03 1.47
N ILE A 163 8.68 -10.54 2.15
CA ILE A 163 7.30 -10.58 1.67
C ILE A 163 7.18 -9.79 0.36
N ALA A 164 7.59 -8.53 0.34
CA ALA A 164 7.53 -7.68 -0.85
C ALA A 164 8.38 -8.25 -2.01
N GLY A 165 9.53 -8.82 -1.68
CA GLY A 165 10.41 -9.49 -2.66
C GLY A 165 9.77 -10.72 -3.29
N ASN A 166 9.07 -11.54 -2.52
CA ASN A 166 8.35 -12.71 -3.01
C ASN A 166 7.18 -12.30 -3.92
N VAL A 167 6.37 -11.32 -3.50
CA VAL A 167 5.27 -10.78 -4.32
C VAL A 167 5.81 -10.27 -5.66
N HIS A 168 6.88 -9.48 -5.63
CA HIS A 168 7.53 -8.98 -6.84
C HIS A 168 8.09 -10.11 -7.72
N ALA A 169 8.64 -11.18 -7.13
CA ALA A 169 9.14 -12.33 -7.87
C ALA A 169 8.00 -13.07 -8.61
N MET A 170 6.84 -13.26 -7.95
CA MET A 170 5.66 -13.86 -8.59
C MET A 170 5.14 -12.99 -9.74
N ALA A 171 5.09 -11.67 -9.56
CA ALA A 171 4.72 -10.75 -10.64
C ALA A 171 5.66 -10.83 -11.84
N ARG A 172 6.97 -10.97 -11.62
CA ARG A 172 7.95 -11.18 -12.69
C ARG A 172 7.74 -12.51 -13.43
N ASN A 173 7.37 -13.55 -12.71
CA ASN A 173 7.09 -14.86 -13.33
C ASN A 173 5.86 -14.74 -14.25
N VAL A 174 4.79 -14.09 -13.79
CA VAL A 174 3.60 -13.79 -14.63
C VAL A 174 4.00 -12.98 -15.85
N ALA A 175 4.74 -11.90 -15.67
CA ALA A 175 5.17 -11.02 -16.77
C ALA A 175 6.03 -11.76 -17.81
N SER A 176 6.98 -12.57 -17.34
CA SER A 176 7.87 -13.37 -18.22
C SER A 176 7.07 -14.42 -18.99
N GLY A 177 6.16 -15.13 -18.31
CA GLY A 177 5.29 -16.12 -18.95
C GLY A 177 4.34 -15.49 -19.96
N ALA A 178 3.71 -14.37 -19.63
CA ALA A 178 2.85 -13.64 -20.54
C ALA A 178 3.61 -13.17 -21.80
N LYS A 179 4.82 -12.64 -21.64
CA LYS A 179 5.67 -12.27 -22.79
C LYS A 179 6.04 -13.47 -23.66
N ALA A 180 6.38 -14.61 -23.04
CA ALA A 180 6.69 -15.85 -23.77
C ALA A 180 5.48 -16.34 -24.58
N LEU A 181 4.26 -16.12 -24.07
CA LEU A 181 3.00 -16.38 -24.80
C LEU A 181 2.68 -15.33 -25.87
N GLY A 182 3.43 -14.25 -25.97
CA GLY A 182 3.26 -13.19 -26.98
C GLY A 182 2.42 -11.99 -26.53
N TYR A 183 2.11 -11.86 -25.25
CA TYR A 183 1.44 -10.68 -24.72
C TYR A 183 2.38 -9.49 -24.59
N THR A 184 1.84 -8.30 -24.78
CA THR A 184 2.53 -7.03 -24.57
C THR A 184 2.15 -6.47 -23.19
N LEU A 185 3.13 -6.01 -22.44
CA LEU A 185 2.91 -5.38 -21.13
C LEU A 185 2.69 -3.87 -21.29
N ALA A 186 1.87 -3.28 -20.43
CA ALA A 186 1.69 -1.83 -20.33
C ALA A 186 2.98 -1.13 -19.88
N SER A 187 3.76 -1.78 -19.01
CA SER A 187 5.04 -1.26 -18.49
C SER A 187 6.03 -2.39 -18.26
N GLU A 188 7.29 -2.08 -18.51
CA GLU A 188 8.43 -2.97 -18.16
C GLU A 188 8.84 -2.84 -16.69
N SER A 189 8.47 -1.73 -16.04
CA SER A 189 8.76 -1.45 -14.62
C SER A 189 7.47 -1.51 -13.82
N PHE A 190 7.36 -2.49 -12.92
CA PHE A 190 6.19 -2.73 -12.09
C PHE A 190 6.62 -3.27 -10.71
N PHE A 191 5.69 -3.32 -9.77
CA PHE A 191 5.89 -3.95 -8.46
C PHE A 191 5.20 -5.31 -8.37
N ASP A 192 3.87 -5.33 -8.24
CA ASP A 192 3.05 -6.51 -7.99
C ASP A 192 1.92 -6.69 -9.01
N THR A 193 1.67 -5.69 -9.82
CA THR A 193 0.59 -5.66 -10.79
C THR A 193 1.17 -5.62 -12.19
N VAL A 194 0.72 -6.57 -13.04
CA VAL A 194 1.12 -6.70 -14.43
C VAL A 194 -0.11 -6.45 -15.30
N THR A 195 -0.05 -5.46 -16.18
CA THR A 195 -1.13 -5.15 -17.13
C THR A 195 -0.74 -5.55 -18.53
N LEU A 196 -1.58 -6.37 -19.14
CA LEU A 196 -1.48 -6.82 -20.53
C LEU A 196 -2.32 -5.88 -21.42
N THR A 197 -1.74 -5.38 -22.51
CA THR A 197 -2.39 -4.39 -23.41
C THR A 197 -2.71 -4.94 -24.78
N ASN A 198 -2.01 -5.98 -25.21
CA ASN A 198 -2.17 -6.56 -26.54
C ASN A 198 -1.55 -7.96 -26.61
N HIS A 199 -1.78 -8.63 -27.73
CA HIS A 199 -1.08 -9.86 -28.11
C HIS A 199 -0.45 -9.70 -29.50
N LYS A 200 0.70 -10.35 -29.75
CA LYS A 200 1.47 -10.25 -31.01
C LYS A 200 0.65 -10.44 -32.27
N ASP A 201 -0.36 -11.30 -32.22
CA ASP A 201 -1.24 -11.61 -33.36
C ASP A 201 -2.46 -10.66 -33.43
N HIS A 202 -2.46 -9.56 -32.66
CA HIS A 202 -3.55 -8.59 -32.57
C HIS A 202 -4.92 -9.26 -32.38
N THR A 203 -5.01 -10.24 -31.48
CA THR A 203 -6.20 -11.06 -31.24
C THR A 203 -7.38 -10.18 -30.84
N PRO A 204 -8.42 -10.03 -31.66
CA PRO A 204 -9.60 -9.25 -31.31
C PRO A 204 -10.25 -9.79 -30.06
N GLY A 205 -10.66 -8.90 -29.12
CA GLY A 205 -11.31 -9.27 -27.88
C GLY A 205 -10.40 -10.05 -26.92
N MET A 206 -9.08 -9.82 -26.96
CA MET A 206 -8.09 -10.48 -26.08
C MET A 206 -8.53 -10.44 -24.63
N ALA A 207 -8.94 -9.30 -24.11
CA ALA A 207 -9.36 -9.16 -22.70
C ALA A 207 -10.56 -10.05 -22.36
N LEU A 208 -11.54 -10.14 -23.28
CA LEU A 208 -12.70 -11.01 -23.10
C LEU A 208 -12.31 -12.50 -23.10
N ARG A 209 -11.47 -12.93 -24.02
CA ARG A 209 -10.99 -14.33 -24.09
C ARG A 209 -10.19 -14.72 -22.83
N VAL A 210 -9.35 -13.81 -22.35
CA VAL A 210 -8.62 -14.01 -21.08
C VAL A 210 -9.61 -14.10 -19.93
N LYS A 211 -10.61 -13.23 -19.88
CA LYS A 211 -11.66 -13.25 -18.86
C LYS A 211 -12.38 -14.61 -18.84
N GLU A 212 -12.84 -15.08 -19.99
CA GLU A 212 -13.52 -16.40 -20.08
C GLU A 212 -12.63 -17.54 -19.61
N ALA A 213 -11.35 -17.54 -19.98
CA ALA A 213 -10.42 -18.60 -19.61
C ALA A 213 -10.05 -18.57 -18.12
N THR A 214 -9.96 -17.39 -17.50
CA THR A 214 -9.66 -17.23 -16.07
C THR A 214 -10.89 -17.54 -15.20
N GLU A 215 -12.08 -17.05 -15.58
CA GLU A 215 -13.32 -17.33 -14.85
C GLU A 215 -13.68 -18.82 -14.82
N LYS A 216 -13.42 -19.57 -15.90
CA LYS A 216 -13.54 -21.06 -15.91
C LYS A 216 -12.68 -21.73 -14.83
N ARG A 217 -11.59 -21.10 -14.41
CA ARG A 217 -10.68 -21.57 -13.36
C ARG A 217 -10.98 -20.98 -11.99
N GLY A 218 -12.04 -20.16 -11.87
CA GLY A 218 -12.38 -19.46 -10.64
C GLY A 218 -11.43 -18.29 -10.32
N ILE A 219 -10.70 -17.79 -11.31
CA ILE A 219 -9.76 -16.67 -11.16
C ILE A 219 -10.43 -15.39 -11.66
N ASN A 220 -10.52 -14.39 -10.78
CA ASN A 220 -11.03 -13.07 -11.11
C ASN A 220 -9.86 -12.09 -11.24
N LEU A 221 -9.75 -11.46 -12.41
CA LEU A 221 -8.78 -10.40 -12.69
C LEU A 221 -9.52 -9.08 -12.92
N TRP A 222 -8.78 -8.00 -13.10
CA TRP A 222 -9.37 -6.75 -13.56
C TRP A 222 -9.30 -6.67 -15.09
N TYR A 223 -10.42 -6.28 -15.71
CA TYR A 223 -10.56 -6.18 -17.17
C TYR A 223 -11.16 -4.83 -17.57
N ASP A 224 -10.72 -4.29 -18.70
CA ASP A 224 -11.45 -3.33 -19.52
C ASP A 224 -11.57 -3.90 -20.94
N ASP A 225 -12.03 -3.07 -21.90
CA ASP A 225 -12.28 -3.54 -23.27
C ASP A 225 -11.00 -4.06 -23.97
N GLU A 226 -9.83 -3.59 -23.57
CA GLU A 226 -8.56 -3.86 -24.25
C GLU A 226 -7.48 -4.44 -23.33
N ARG A 227 -7.61 -4.29 -22.00
CA ARG A 227 -6.55 -4.59 -21.05
C ARG A 227 -6.97 -5.57 -19.98
N VAL A 228 -5.98 -6.30 -19.49
CA VAL A 228 -6.12 -7.21 -18.34
C VAL A 228 -5.04 -6.86 -17.32
N SER A 229 -5.44 -6.56 -16.09
CA SER A 229 -4.49 -6.34 -15.00
C SER A 229 -4.53 -7.50 -14.00
N ILE A 230 -3.35 -8.03 -13.71
CA ILE A 230 -3.11 -9.16 -12.82
C ILE A 230 -2.36 -8.64 -11.62
N ALA A 231 -3.06 -8.51 -10.49
CA ALA A 231 -2.49 -8.05 -9.23
C ALA A 231 -2.22 -9.24 -8.31
N LEU A 232 -1.05 -9.25 -7.68
CA LEU A 232 -0.59 -10.33 -6.83
C LEU A 232 -0.36 -9.82 -5.40
N ASP A 233 -0.53 -10.71 -4.45
CA ASP A 233 -0.28 -10.44 -3.04
C ASP A 233 0.55 -11.54 -2.37
N GLU A 234 0.74 -11.46 -1.07
CA GLU A 234 1.54 -12.42 -0.29
C GLU A 234 0.93 -13.81 -0.15
N THR A 235 -0.33 -14.00 -0.57
CA THR A 235 -1.00 -15.30 -0.53
C THR A 235 -0.80 -16.11 -1.82
N VAL A 236 -0.30 -15.47 -2.88
CA VAL A 236 -0.07 -16.10 -4.19
C VAL A 236 1.06 -17.13 -4.11
N ARG A 237 0.79 -18.32 -4.63
CA ARG A 237 1.73 -19.44 -4.73
C ARG A 237 2.16 -19.65 -6.18
N GLU A 238 3.19 -20.45 -6.39
CA GLU A 238 3.67 -20.83 -7.74
C GLU A 238 2.54 -21.47 -8.58
N GLN A 239 1.70 -22.32 -7.96
CA GLN A 239 0.56 -22.94 -8.65
C GLN A 239 -0.44 -21.90 -9.15
N ASP A 240 -0.68 -20.84 -8.40
CA ASP A 240 -1.61 -19.78 -8.82
C ASP A 240 -1.05 -19.01 -10.04
N VAL A 241 0.26 -18.84 -10.12
CA VAL A 241 0.94 -18.30 -11.30
C VAL A 241 0.80 -19.22 -12.50
N ASP A 242 1.01 -20.53 -12.32
CA ASP A 242 0.87 -21.53 -13.38
C ASP A 242 -0.58 -21.57 -13.90
N ASP A 243 -1.57 -21.48 -13.03
CA ASP A 243 -2.99 -21.46 -13.39
C ASP A 243 -3.36 -20.21 -14.21
N VAL A 244 -2.81 -19.04 -13.83
CA VAL A 244 -2.95 -17.80 -14.62
C VAL A 244 -2.30 -17.96 -15.99
N LEU A 245 -1.06 -18.46 -16.06
CA LEU A 245 -0.36 -18.66 -17.33
C LEU A 245 -1.05 -19.68 -18.23
N ALA A 246 -1.64 -20.74 -17.66
CA ALA A 246 -2.45 -21.70 -18.40
C ALA A 246 -3.72 -21.04 -18.99
N ALA A 247 -4.37 -20.16 -18.23
CA ALA A 247 -5.51 -19.41 -18.75
C ALA A 247 -5.11 -18.43 -19.87
N LEU A 248 -3.99 -17.75 -19.72
CA LEU A 248 -3.45 -16.88 -20.77
C LEU A 248 -3.11 -17.64 -22.03
N ALA A 249 -2.53 -18.84 -21.92
CA ALA A 249 -2.21 -19.71 -23.05
C ALA A 249 -3.50 -20.19 -23.78
N GLU A 250 -4.52 -20.61 -23.01
CA GLU A 250 -5.82 -21.01 -23.55
C GLU A 250 -6.46 -19.86 -24.34
N ALA A 251 -6.40 -18.64 -23.82
CA ALA A 251 -7.00 -17.45 -24.45
C ALA A 251 -6.40 -17.13 -25.84
N VAL A 252 -5.21 -17.62 -26.14
CA VAL A 252 -4.51 -17.43 -27.43
C VAL A 252 -4.26 -18.76 -28.18
N ASP A 253 -5.01 -19.80 -27.84
CA ASP A 253 -4.98 -21.13 -28.46
C ASP A 253 -3.54 -21.73 -28.53
N THR A 254 -2.77 -21.55 -27.44
CA THR A 254 -1.38 -22.06 -27.35
C THR A 254 -1.17 -22.90 -26.10
N VAL A 255 -0.01 -23.55 -26.03
CA VAL A 255 0.36 -24.37 -24.86
C VAL A 255 1.19 -23.53 -23.91
N PRO A 256 0.96 -23.62 -22.58
CA PRO A 256 1.78 -22.93 -21.62
C PRO A 256 3.25 -23.30 -21.75
N ALA A 257 4.12 -22.32 -21.94
CA ALA A 257 5.54 -22.56 -21.83
C ALA A 257 5.90 -22.71 -20.34
N SER A 258 6.67 -23.75 -20.00
CA SER A 258 7.26 -23.83 -18.66
C SER A 258 8.14 -22.61 -18.44
N VAL A 259 7.73 -21.72 -17.57
CA VAL A 259 8.56 -20.57 -17.19
C VAL A 259 9.57 -21.07 -16.17
N ALA A 260 10.80 -21.30 -16.63
CA ALA A 260 11.90 -21.49 -15.69
C ALA A 260 11.98 -20.25 -14.79
N SER A 261 12.02 -20.45 -13.49
CA SER A 261 12.07 -19.41 -12.44
C SER A 261 13.37 -18.56 -12.45
N ASN A 262 14.00 -18.43 -13.59
CA ASN A 262 15.33 -17.84 -13.80
C ASN A 262 15.32 -16.36 -14.21
N GLY A 263 14.26 -15.63 -13.92
CA GLY A 263 14.24 -14.18 -14.17
C GLY A 263 15.16 -13.41 -13.22
N SER A 264 16.46 -13.40 -13.48
CA SER A 264 17.44 -12.65 -12.67
C SER A 264 17.44 -11.14 -12.92
N SER A 265 16.64 -10.62 -13.84
CA SER A 265 16.57 -9.18 -14.09
C SER A 265 15.64 -8.51 -13.09
N ARG A 266 16.18 -7.57 -12.31
CA ARG A 266 15.37 -6.66 -11.49
C ARG A 266 14.54 -5.77 -12.41
N VAL A 267 13.22 -5.87 -12.30
CA VAL A 267 12.28 -5.08 -13.12
C VAL A 267 12.18 -3.64 -12.61
N VAL A 268 12.46 -3.43 -11.32
CA VAL A 268 12.51 -2.06 -10.75
C VAL A 268 13.88 -1.44 -11.05
N PRO A 269 13.92 -0.28 -11.75
CA PRO A 269 15.13 0.46 -12.00
C PRO A 269 15.90 0.76 -10.71
N SER A 270 17.24 0.72 -10.76
CA SER A 270 18.09 0.89 -9.57
C SER A 270 17.90 2.23 -8.85
N GLU A 271 17.58 3.27 -9.60
CA GLU A 271 17.27 4.62 -9.14
C GLU A 271 15.98 4.71 -8.33
N LEU A 272 15.02 3.84 -8.63
CA LEU A 272 13.73 3.78 -7.93
C LEU A 272 13.72 2.80 -6.76
N GLN A 273 14.81 2.06 -6.55
CA GLN A 273 14.92 1.15 -5.42
C GLN A 273 15.16 1.91 -4.13
N ARG A 274 14.46 1.50 -3.07
CA ARG A 274 14.65 2.05 -1.73
C ARG A 274 16.07 1.80 -1.24
N LYS A 275 16.74 2.88 -0.83
CA LYS A 275 18.07 2.84 -0.22
C LYS A 275 18.02 3.18 1.28
N SER A 276 16.97 3.87 1.70
CA SER A 276 16.81 4.31 3.09
C SER A 276 16.38 3.16 4.01
N ALA A 277 16.85 3.20 5.25
CA ALA A 277 16.36 2.33 6.30
C ALA A 277 14.91 2.72 6.68
N PHE A 278 14.14 1.73 7.16
CA PHE A 278 12.80 1.94 7.69
C PHE A 278 12.56 1.02 8.87
N LEU A 279 11.54 1.31 9.69
CA LEU A 279 11.22 0.57 10.92
C LEU A 279 12.45 0.39 11.83
N THR A 280 13.25 1.45 11.99
CA THR A 280 14.50 1.41 12.75
C THR A 280 14.29 1.42 14.25
N HIS A 281 13.07 1.72 14.73
CA HIS A 281 12.77 1.67 16.16
C HIS A 281 12.90 0.24 16.70
N PRO A 282 13.46 0.02 17.90
CA PRO A 282 13.69 -1.31 18.48
C PRO A 282 12.45 -2.22 18.51
N VAL A 283 11.25 -1.66 18.65
CA VAL A 283 10.00 -2.44 18.67
C VAL A 283 9.81 -3.30 17.41
N PHE A 284 10.27 -2.84 16.27
CA PHE A 284 10.18 -3.56 15.01
C PHE A 284 11.31 -4.58 14.78
N ASN A 285 12.20 -4.70 15.78
CA ASN A 285 13.39 -5.54 15.69
C ASN A 285 13.52 -6.46 16.93
N SER A 286 12.40 -6.76 17.61
CA SER A 286 12.44 -7.43 18.91
C SER A 286 11.45 -8.59 19.08
N TYR A 287 10.37 -8.69 18.33
CA TYR A 287 9.26 -9.61 18.62
C TYR A 287 8.87 -10.42 17.38
N HIS A 288 9.76 -11.30 16.93
CA HIS A 288 9.63 -12.02 15.66
C HIS A 288 9.16 -13.47 15.80
N THR A 289 8.86 -13.93 17.03
CA THR A 289 8.25 -15.23 17.28
C THR A 289 6.84 -15.04 17.85
N GLU A 290 5.97 -16.05 17.66
CA GLU A 290 4.58 -16.02 18.18
C GLU A 290 4.56 -15.73 19.68
N LEU A 291 5.39 -16.43 20.47
CA LEU A 291 5.42 -16.28 21.91
C LEU A 291 5.90 -14.88 22.34
N GLU A 292 6.90 -14.32 21.67
CA GLU A 292 7.38 -12.96 21.97
C GLU A 292 6.31 -11.93 21.65
N LEU A 293 5.63 -12.05 20.50
CA LEU A 293 4.55 -11.17 20.12
C LEU A 293 3.37 -11.26 21.09
N GLN A 294 2.95 -12.46 21.49
CA GLN A 294 1.89 -12.64 22.49
C GLN A 294 2.22 -11.98 23.82
N ARG A 295 3.45 -12.17 24.31
CA ARG A 295 3.91 -11.53 25.54
C ARG A 295 4.00 -10.01 25.41
N TYR A 296 4.36 -9.52 24.23
CA TYR A 296 4.39 -8.08 23.96
C TYR A 296 2.97 -7.49 23.97
N ILE A 297 2.01 -8.13 23.28
CA ILE A 297 0.60 -7.72 23.27
C ILE A 297 0.05 -7.71 24.70
N LYS A 298 0.28 -8.77 25.47
CA LYS A 298 -0.16 -8.83 26.89
C LYS A 298 0.46 -7.75 27.76
N ARG A 299 1.72 -7.40 27.52
CA ARG A 299 2.39 -6.29 28.22
C ARG A 299 1.77 -4.94 27.87
N LEU A 300 1.31 -4.74 26.62
CA LEU A 300 0.58 -3.53 26.23
C LEU A 300 -0.81 -3.48 26.84
N GLU A 301 -1.55 -4.58 26.81
CA GLU A 301 -2.86 -4.71 27.44
C GLU A 301 -2.80 -4.35 28.94
N ASN A 302 -1.79 -4.84 29.65
CA ASN A 302 -1.62 -4.58 31.08
C ASN A 302 -1.29 -3.10 31.43
N LYS A 303 -1.06 -2.24 30.44
CA LYS A 303 -0.86 -0.80 30.65
C LYS A 303 -2.17 -0.02 30.73
N ASP A 304 -3.25 -0.63 30.33
CA ASP A 304 -4.57 -0.03 30.37
C ASP A 304 -5.54 -0.92 31.15
N PHE A 305 -6.74 -0.42 31.38
CA PHE A 305 -7.76 -1.13 32.12
C PHE A 305 -8.46 -2.16 31.20
N SER A 306 -8.40 -3.43 31.59
CA SER A 306 -9.06 -4.51 30.86
C SER A 306 -10.46 -4.75 31.41
N MET A 307 -11.42 -5.07 30.53
CA MET A 307 -12.77 -5.50 30.93
C MET A 307 -12.78 -6.80 31.75
N MET A 308 -11.71 -7.56 31.72
CA MET A 308 -11.51 -8.73 32.61
C MET A 308 -11.22 -8.31 34.06
N HIS A 309 -10.78 -7.09 34.31
CA HIS A 309 -10.51 -6.56 35.63
C HIS A 309 -11.70 -5.80 36.24
N GLY A 310 -12.65 -5.37 35.40
CA GLY A 310 -13.82 -4.61 35.83
C GLY A 310 -14.54 -3.94 34.68
N MET A 311 -15.58 -3.18 34.99
CA MET A 311 -16.36 -2.45 34.00
C MET A 311 -15.64 -1.19 33.53
N ILE A 312 -15.66 -0.96 32.22
CA ILE A 312 -15.25 0.30 31.63
C ILE A 312 -16.50 1.19 31.48
N PRO A 313 -16.46 2.48 31.88
CA PRO A 313 -17.61 3.37 31.84
C PRO A 313 -17.88 3.89 30.41
N LEU A 314 -18.18 2.99 29.48
CA LEU A 314 -18.49 3.27 28.09
C LEU A 314 -19.86 2.68 27.73
N GLY A 315 -20.66 3.41 26.93
CA GLY A 315 -22.02 2.99 26.53
C GLY A 315 -22.09 1.70 25.76
N SER A 316 -21.06 1.37 24.95
CA SER A 316 -20.99 0.14 24.15
C SER A 316 -20.19 -0.98 24.81
N CYS A 317 -19.95 -0.92 26.11
CA CYS A 317 -19.06 -1.87 26.82
C CYS A 317 -19.51 -3.31 26.69
N THR A 318 -20.82 -3.58 26.78
CA THR A 318 -21.41 -4.93 26.63
C THR A 318 -21.19 -5.54 25.26
N MET A 319 -21.07 -4.72 24.21
CA MET A 319 -20.83 -5.20 22.85
C MET A 319 -19.44 -5.82 22.65
N LYS A 320 -18.48 -5.56 23.55
CA LYS A 320 -17.13 -6.10 23.49
C LYS A 320 -17.00 -7.46 24.18
N LEU A 321 -18.02 -7.86 24.94
CA LEU A 321 -18.04 -9.10 25.71
C LEU A 321 -18.82 -10.25 25.03
N ASN A 322 -19.47 -9.95 23.93
CA ASN A 322 -20.26 -10.92 23.17
C ASN A 322 -19.45 -11.53 22.01
#